data_f595eaafa94dce9fc1d580bdd6d17239
#
_entry.id   f595eaafa94dce9fc1d580bdd6d17239
#
_cell.length_a   1.000
_cell.length_b   1.000
_cell.length_c   1.000
_cell.angle_alpha   90.00
_cell.angle_beta   90.00
_cell.angle_gamma   90.00
#
_symmetry.space_group_name_H-M   'P 1'
#
loop_
_entity.id
_entity.type
_entity.pdbx_description
1 polymer ?
#
loop_
_entity_poly.entity_id
_entity_poly.type
_entity_poly.pdbx_seq_one_letter_code
_entity_poly.pdbx_strand_id
1 'polypeptide(L)'
;MQKSDLLHFTQAPPREPSSINHHPQVHASLWLWGMLLVLTLAWDAGGFDLGAMTWLGGPEGFAWRDHWWLSNVMHTGAKQLAVLFYLGVLAMTMRPVGIWRQLTRSQRLEIAMGITLSLVVVTAIKRISLTSCPWDLQAFGGVASYVSHWSWGKADGGGGSCFPGGHASSAFAFIALSLPWLTSKDTDQQRLGQAMTGVIVLIGLVLGLAQTLRGAHYPSHTAWTALFCAATAWANHGVFAWWRIKREPSPGR
;
A
#
# COMPACT_ATOMS: atom_id res chain seq x y z
N MET A 1 64.98 -1.97 42.92
CA MET A 1 63.69 -1.30 43.06
C MET A 1 62.91 -1.58 41.81
N GLN A 2 61.99 -2.56 41.87
CA GLN A 2 61.25 -3.07 40.74
C GLN A 2 59.79 -2.59 40.89
N LYS A 3 59.32 -1.70 40.04
CA LYS A 3 57.93 -1.24 39.98
C LYS A 3 57.15 -2.22 39.09
N SER A 4 56.29 -2.99 39.70
CA SER A 4 55.28 -3.81 39.05
C SER A 4 54.08 -2.93 38.69
N ASP A 5 53.91 -2.64 37.41
CA ASP A 5 52.68 -1.99 36.89
C ASP A 5 51.59 -3.04 36.77
N LEU A 6 50.63 -2.99 37.71
CA LEU A 6 49.38 -3.74 37.66
C LEU A 6 48.47 -3.14 36.58
N LEU A 7 48.36 -3.84 35.47
CA LEU A 7 47.34 -3.57 34.42
C LEU A 7 45.96 -3.88 35.02
N HIS A 8 45.22 -2.85 35.42
CA HIS A 8 43.81 -2.97 35.70
C HIS A 8 43.04 -3.19 34.38
N PHE A 9 42.67 -4.41 34.10
CA PHE A 9 41.63 -4.72 33.10
C PHE A 9 40.30 -4.19 33.64
N THR A 10 39.88 -3.02 33.19
CA THR A 10 38.51 -2.55 33.37
C THR A 10 37.60 -3.46 32.54
N GLN A 11 36.90 -4.37 33.20
CA GLN A 11 35.80 -5.13 32.57
C GLN A 11 34.75 -4.13 32.03
N ALA A 12 34.50 -4.17 30.73
CA ALA A 12 33.38 -3.46 30.16
C ALA A 12 32.08 -3.86 30.87
N PRO A 13 31.18 -2.92 31.20
CA PRO A 13 29.94 -3.27 31.87
C PRO A 13 29.13 -4.27 31.03
N PRO A 14 28.40 -5.20 31.68
CA PRO A 14 27.55 -6.15 30.97
C PRO A 14 26.58 -5.37 30.07
N ARG A 15 26.53 -5.73 28.78
CA ARG A 15 25.51 -5.18 27.88
C ARG A 15 24.15 -5.59 28.40
N GLU A 16 23.34 -4.64 28.81
CA GLU A 16 21.95 -4.89 29.15
C GLU A 16 21.27 -5.63 27.98
N PRO A 17 20.43 -6.64 28.28
CA PRO A 17 19.67 -7.30 27.22
C PRO A 17 18.86 -6.22 26.47
N SER A 18 19.02 -6.16 25.16
CA SER A 18 18.31 -5.22 24.31
C SER A 18 16.82 -5.34 24.61
N SER A 19 16.28 -4.39 25.38
CA SER A 19 14.84 -4.22 25.51
C SER A 19 14.26 -4.24 24.10
N ILE A 20 13.19 -5.02 23.89
CA ILE A 20 12.42 -5.00 22.66
C ILE A 20 11.94 -3.55 22.52
N ASN A 21 12.72 -2.74 21.81
CA ASN A 21 12.39 -1.35 21.55
C ASN A 21 11.13 -1.36 20.69
N HIS A 22 9.98 -1.21 21.34
CA HIS A 22 8.72 -0.90 20.69
C HIS A 22 8.91 0.43 19.95
N HIS A 23 9.01 0.39 18.62
CA HIS A 23 9.09 1.59 17.79
C HIS A 23 7.72 2.26 17.78
N PRO A 24 7.49 3.37 18.50
CA PRO A 24 6.17 3.98 18.64
C PRO A 24 5.55 4.37 17.30
N GLN A 25 6.38 4.67 16.32
CA GLN A 25 5.94 5.08 14.98
C GLN A 25 5.43 3.92 14.12
N VAL A 26 5.97 2.71 14.29
CA VAL A 26 5.45 1.49 13.64
C VAL A 26 4.06 1.19 14.20
N HIS A 27 3.91 1.27 15.52
CA HIS A 27 2.61 1.08 16.17
C HIS A 27 1.58 2.12 15.70
N ALA A 28 1.95 3.41 15.64
CA ALA A 28 1.08 4.45 15.14
C ALA A 28 0.62 4.18 13.69
N SER A 29 1.54 3.73 12.82
CA SER A 29 1.19 3.35 11.45
C SER A 29 0.22 2.18 11.41
N LEU A 30 0.44 1.12 12.18
CA LEU A 30 -0.46 -0.03 12.25
C LEU A 30 -1.84 0.34 12.82
N TRP A 31 -1.90 1.23 13.81
CA TRP A 31 -3.17 1.75 14.33
C TRP A 31 -3.96 2.51 13.27
N LEU A 32 -3.32 3.34 12.46
CA LEU A 32 -3.98 4.06 11.36
C LEU A 32 -4.56 3.09 10.32
N TRP A 33 -3.83 2.04 9.94
CA TRP A 33 -4.33 1.00 9.04
C TRP A 33 -5.48 0.19 9.67
N GLY A 34 -5.38 -0.13 10.96
CA GLY A 34 -6.44 -0.77 11.72
C GLY A 34 -7.71 0.09 11.79
N MET A 35 -7.57 1.39 12.03
CA MET A 35 -8.68 2.33 12.02
C MET A 35 -9.32 2.43 10.61
N LEU A 36 -8.50 2.53 9.55
CA LEU A 36 -9.01 2.53 8.18
C LEU A 36 -9.79 1.25 7.89
N LEU A 37 -9.30 0.08 8.33
CA LEU A 37 -10.02 -1.18 8.18
C LEU A 37 -11.40 -1.14 8.85
N VAL A 38 -11.46 -0.71 10.11
CA VAL A 38 -12.73 -0.61 10.86
C VAL A 38 -13.70 0.35 10.17
N LEU A 39 -13.22 1.52 9.75
CA LEU A 39 -14.04 2.51 9.03
C LEU A 39 -14.54 1.97 7.68
N THR A 40 -13.70 1.25 6.93
CA THR A 40 -14.09 0.65 5.65
C THR A 40 -15.13 -0.46 5.84
N LEU A 41 -14.96 -1.31 6.86
CA LEU A 41 -15.94 -2.33 7.21
C LEU A 41 -17.28 -1.72 7.66
N ALA A 42 -17.25 -0.64 8.46
CA ALA A 42 -18.46 0.08 8.86
C ALA A 42 -19.15 0.74 7.66
N TRP A 43 -18.39 1.30 6.71
CA TRP A 43 -18.89 1.85 5.45
C TRP A 43 -19.64 0.77 4.64
N ASP A 44 -19.01 -0.39 4.47
CA ASP A 44 -19.60 -1.50 3.72
C ASP A 44 -20.85 -2.07 4.42
N ALA A 45 -20.79 -2.26 5.74
CA ALA A 45 -21.93 -2.72 6.53
C ALA A 45 -23.13 -1.75 6.46
N GLY A 46 -22.85 -0.45 6.36
CA GLY A 46 -23.85 0.58 6.17
C GLY A 46 -24.40 0.69 4.74
N GLY A 47 -23.80 0.00 3.77
CA GLY A 47 -24.23 0.05 2.35
C GLY A 47 -24.05 1.44 1.71
N PHE A 48 -23.10 2.25 2.20
CA PHE A 48 -22.99 3.66 1.80
C PHE A 48 -22.47 3.87 0.37
N ASP A 49 -21.90 2.85 -0.26
CA ASP A 49 -21.32 2.96 -1.62
C ASP A 49 -22.35 3.42 -2.66
N LEU A 50 -23.50 2.75 -2.73
CA LEU A 50 -24.53 3.13 -3.70
C LEU A 50 -25.06 4.54 -3.43
N GLY A 51 -25.34 4.87 -2.16
CA GLY A 51 -25.76 6.20 -1.75
C GLY A 51 -24.76 7.29 -2.13
N ALA A 52 -23.46 7.06 -1.91
CA ALA A 52 -22.40 7.99 -2.31
C ALA A 52 -22.37 8.21 -3.84
N MET A 53 -22.60 7.16 -4.63
CA MET A 53 -22.60 7.28 -6.09
C MET A 53 -23.82 8.03 -6.64
N THR A 54 -24.98 8.00 -5.96
CA THR A 54 -26.18 8.78 -6.37
C THR A 54 -25.99 10.29 -6.25
N TRP A 55 -25.00 10.74 -5.46
CA TRP A 55 -24.62 12.17 -5.38
C TRP A 55 -23.78 12.62 -6.60
N LEU A 56 -23.15 11.67 -7.31
CA LEU A 56 -22.21 11.95 -8.38
C LEU A 56 -22.77 11.64 -9.76
N GLY A 57 -23.79 10.75 -9.85
CA GLY A 57 -24.40 10.30 -11.08
C GLY A 57 -25.89 10.01 -10.93
N GLY A 58 -26.57 9.83 -12.05
CA GLY A 58 -28.01 9.53 -12.14
C GLY A 58 -28.31 8.69 -13.38
N PRO A 59 -29.59 8.57 -13.79
CA PRO A 59 -30.00 7.77 -14.96
C PRO A 59 -29.28 8.10 -16.26
N GLU A 60 -28.81 9.34 -16.40
CA GLU A 60 -28.01 9.81 -17.56
C GLU A 60 -26.52 9.48 -17.42
N GLY A 61 -26.10 8.79 -16.35
CA GLY A 61 -24.71 8.41 -16.08
C GLY A 61 -23.99 9.40 -15.19
N PHE A 62 -22.68 9.50 -15.41
CA PHE A 62 -21.77 10.35 -14.61
C PHE A 62 -21.22 11.48 -15.46
N ALA A 63 -21.47 12.72 -15.05
CA ALA A 63 -21.04 13.92 -15.77
C ALA A 63 -19.51 13.97 -16.04
N TRP A 64 -18.72 13.36 -15.16
CA TRP A 64 -17.26 13.34 -15.23
C TRP A 64 -16.68 12.08 -15.89
N ARG A 65 -17.51 11.16 -16.40
CA ARG A 65 -17.10 9.86 -16.95
C ARG A 65 -15.98 10.01 -17.98
N ASP A 66 -16.19 10.88 -18.96
CA ASP A 66 -15.29 11.06 -20.11
C ASP A 66 -14.50 12.38 -20.05
N HIS A 67 -14.48 13.03 -18.87
CA HIS A 67 -13.74 14.27 -18.70
C HIS A 67 -12.26 14.07 -18.99
N TRP A 68 -11.68 14.86 -19.87
CA TRP A 68 -10.35 14.65 -20.43
C TRP A 68 -9.24 14.50 -19.37
N TRP A 69 -9.22 15.37 -18.37
CA TRP A 69 -8.24 15.29 -17.28
C TRP A 69 -8.33 13.99 -16.48
N LEU A 70 -9.56 13.55 -16.18
CA LEU A 70 -9.77 12.35 -15.37
C LEU A 70 -9.47 11.08 -16.19
N SER A 71 -9.79 11.07 -17.49
CA SER A 71 -9.59 9.91 -18.36
C SER A 71 -8.17 9.81 -18.90
N ASN A 72 -7.58 10.91 -19.36
CA ASN A 72 -6.26 10.87 -20.00
C ASN A 72 -5.11 11.10 -19.02
N VAL A 73 -5.20 12.12 -18.14
CA VAL A 73 -4.11 12.44 -17.22
C VAL A 73 -4.15 11.52 -15.99
N MET A 74 -5.29 11.52 -15.27
CA MET A 74 -5.38 10.80 -13.99
C MET A 74 -5.54 9.29 -14.16
N HIS A 75 -6.07 8.81 -15.28
CA HIS A 75 -6.20 7.38 -15.55
C HIS A 75 -5.01 6.85 -16.36
N THR A 76 -4.85 7.30 -17.61
CA THR A 76 -3.85 6.74 -18.53
C THR A 76 -2.45 7.23 -18.18
N GLY A 77 -2.27 8.54 -18.00
CA GLY A 77 -0.97 9.16 -17.72
C GLY A 77 -0.40 8.70 -16.37
N ALA A 78 -1.23 8.70 -15.31
CA ALA A 78 -0.79 8.23 -13.99
C ALA A 78 -0.37 6.75 -14.00
N LYS A 79 -1.08 5.88 -14.74
CA LYS A 79 -0.70 4.48 -14.92
C LYS A 79 0.65 4.34 -15.62
N GLN A 80 0.88 5.09 -16.71
CA GLN A 80 2.15 5.08 -17.43
C GLN A 80 3.30 5.56 -16.55
N LEU A 81 3.09 6.65 -15.79
CA LEU A 81 4.06 7.17 -14.84
C LEU A 81 4.39 6.14 -13.75
N ALA A 82 3.38 5.46 -13.19
CA ALA A 82 3.59 4.41 -12.20
C ALA A 82 4.42 3.24 -12.76
N VAL A 83 4.20 2.84 -14.02
CA VAL A 83 5.01 1.82 -14.68
C VAL A 83 6.46 2.28 -14.82
N LEU A 84 6.69 3.51 -15.30
CA LEU A 84 8.05 4.07 -15.42
C LEU A 84 8.75 4.16 -14.06
N PHE A 85 8.03 4.61 -13.04
CA PHE A 85 8.55 4.67 -11.68
C PHE A 85 8.91 3.28 -11.14
N TYR A 86 8.06 2.27 -11.38
CA TYR A 86 8.34 0.89 -11.00
C TYR A 86 9.57 0.32 -11.73
N LEU A 87 9.74 0.59 -13.02
CA LEU A 87 10.95 0.22 -13.75
C LEU A 87 12.19 0.90 -13.15
N GLY A 88 12.06 2.16 -12.73
CA GLY A 88 13.10 2.86 -11.96
C GLY A 88 13.45 2.15 -10.65
N VAL A 89 12.45 1.69 -9.88
CA VAL A 89 12.66 0.89 -8.66
C VAL A 89 13.42 -0.40 -8.96
N LEU A 90 13.05 -1.12 -10.03
CA LEU A 90 13.76 -2.32 -10.45
C LEU A 90 15.22 -2.03 -10.82
N ALA A 91 15.47 -0.94 -11.56
CA ALA A 91 16.83 -0.51 -11.89
C ALA A 91 17.64 -0.15 -10.63
N MET A 92 17.04 0.55 -9.65
CA MET A 92 17.66 0.88 -8.35
C MET A 92 17.95 -0.36 -7.50
N THR A 93 17.20 -1.44 -7.69
CA THR A 93 17.49 -2.72 -7.03
C THR A 93 18.82 -3.29 -7.49
N MET A 94 19.13 -3.15 -8.78
CA MET A 94 20.36 -3.65 -9.41
C MET A 94 21.54 -2.68 -9.28
N ARG A 95 21.30 -1.38 -9.53
CA ARG A 95 22.32 -0.31 -9.53
C ARG A 95 21.86 0.88 -8.68
N PRO A 96 22.00 0.80 -7.34
CA PRO A 96 21.51 1.84 -6.44
C PRO A 96 22.30 3.13 -6.61
N VAL A 97 21.59 4.27 -6.65
CA VAL A 97 22.17 5.63 -6.63
C VAL A 97 21.51 6.47 -5.54
N GLY A 98 22.14 7.58 -5.15
CA GLY A 98 21.60 8.49 -4.13
C GLY A 98 21.25 7.78 -2.83
N ILE A 99 20.07 8.05 -2.29
CA ILE A 99 19.57 7.48 -1.03
C ILE A 99 19.44 5.95 -1.06
N TRP A 100 19.25 5.32 -2.24
CA TRP A 100 19.15 3.87 -2.39
C TRP A 100 20.44 3.12 -2.02
N ARG A 101 21.60 3.82 -2.02
CA ARG A 101 22.89 3.26 -1.57
C ARG A 101 22.90 2.95 -0.08
N GLN A 102 22.05 3.61 0.71
CA GLN A 102 21.90 3.37 2.15
C GLN A 102 21.16 2.05 2.43
N LEU A 103 20.37 1.55 1.46
CA LEU A 103 19.65 0.31 1.59
C LEU A 103 20.52 -0.89 1.27
N THR A 104 20.42 -1.93 2.08
CA THR A 104 21.03 -3.24 1.78
C THR A 104 20.38 -3.86 0.53
N ARG A 105 21.06 -4.83 -0.10
CA ARG A 105 20.47 -5.58 -1.23
C ARG A 105 19.14 -6.24 -0.85
N SER A 106 19.05 -6.78 0.37
CA SER A 106 17.84 -7.41 0.90
C SER A 106 16.68 -6.41 0.99
N GLN A 107 16.92 -5.19 1.48
CA GLN A 107 15.89 -4.15 1.57
C GLN A 107 15.42 -3.67 0.18
N ARG A 108 16.34 -3.55 -0.78
CA ARG A 108 15.97 -3.20 -2.16
C ARG A 108 15.13 -4.30 -2.83
N LEU A 109 15.45 -5.58 -2.61
CA LEU A 109 14.65 -6.71 -3.08
C LEU A 109 13.28 -6.74 -2.38
N GLU A 110 13.24 -6.47 -1.09
CA GLU A 110 12.00 -6.35 -0.31
C GLU A 110 11.05 -5.32 -0.93
N ILE A 111 11.55 -4.12 -1.26
CA ILE A 111 10.77 -3.08 -1.93
C ILE A 111 10.19 -3.58 -3.25
N ALA A 112 11.04 -4.09 -4.14
CA ALA A 112 10.62 -4.57 -5.45
C ALA A 112 9.57 -5.69 -5.36
N MET A 113 9.81 -6.66 -4.47
CA MET A 113 8.87 -7.76 -4.22
C MET A 113 7.56 -7.26 -3.61
N GLY A 114 7.60 -6.34 -2.63
CA GLY A 114 6.41 -5.80 -2.00
C GLY A 114 5.50 -5.06 -2.99
N ILE A 115 6.07 -4.25 -3.89
CA ILE A 115 5.31 -3.58 -4.95
C ILE A 115 4.71 -4.63 -5.90
N THR A 116 5.51 -5.58 -6.38
CA THR A 116 5.05 -6.64 -7.29
C THR A 116 3.89 -7.43 -6.69
N LEU A 117 4.05 -7.91 -5.45
CA LEU A 117 3.03 -8.71 -4.76
C LEU A 117 1.75 -7.90 -4.54
N SER A 118 1.84 -6.61 -4.19
CA SER A 118 0.67 -5.74 -4.06
C SER A 118 -0.12 -5.63 -5.36
N LEU A 119 0.58 -5.43 -6.49
CA LEU A 119 -0.06 -5.38 -7.81
C LEU A 119 -0.69 -6.74 -8.20
N VAL A 120 0.00 -7.85 -7.89
CA VAL A 120 -0.52 -9.21 -8.15
C VAL A 120 -1.77 -9.48 -7.33
N VAL A 121 -1.76 -9.16 -6.02
CA VAL A 121 -2.92 -9.37 -5.13
C VAL A 121 -4.13 -8.57 -5.61
N VAL A 122 -3.98 -7.28 -5.88
CA VAL A 122 -5.06 -6.43 -6.38
C VAL A 122 -5.60 -6.97 -7.71
N THR A 123 -4.71 -7.36 -8.64
CA THR A 123 -5.10 -7.89 -9.95
C THR A 123 -5.82 -9.24 -9.82
N ALA A 124 -5.35 -10.12 -8.94
CA ALA A 124 -5.96 -11.43 -8.70
C ALA A 124 -7.39 -11.29 -8.15
N ILE A 125 -7.58 -10.46 -7.10
CA ILE A 125 -8.91 -10.20 -6.52
C ILE A 125 -9.82 -9.59 -7.59
N LYS A 126 -9.31 -8.61 -8.38
CA LYS A 126 -10.07 -7.96 -9.43
C LYS A 126 -10.59 -8.96 -10.48
N ARG A 127 -9.78 -9.93 -10.88
CA ARG A 127 -10.14 -10.95 -11.88
C ARG A 127 -11.25 -11.89 -11.44
N ILE A 128 -11.36 -12.16 -10.14
CA ILE A 128 -12.40 -13.03 -9.60
C ILE A 128 -13.66 -12.27 -9.13
N SER A 129 -13.60 -10.93 -9.12
CA SER A 129 -14.75 -10.09 -8.77
C SER A 129 -15.78 -10.12 -9.89
N LEU A 130 -17.02 -10.49 -9.56
CA LEU A 130 -18.15 -10.53 -10.47
C LEU A 130 -19.02 -9.27 -10.40
N THR A 131 -18.63 -8.28 -9.55
CA THR A 131 -19.35 -7.02 -9.40
C THR A 131 -18.87 -5.99 -10.40
N SER A 132 -19.83 -5.30 -11.02
CA SER A 132 -19.60 -4.26 -12.02
C SER A 132 -19.37 -2.89 -11.38
N CYS A 133 -18.84 -1.96 -12.17
CA CYS A 133 -18.56 -0.61 -11.73
C CYS A 133 -19.86 0.23 -11.67
N PRO A 134 -19.89 1.34 -10.89
CA PRO A 134 -21.09 2.16 -10.76
C PRO A 134 -21.71 2.56 -12.12
N TRP A 135 -20.91 2.97 -13.08
CA TRP A 135 -21.38 3.39 -14.40
C TRP A 135 -22.02 2.28 -15.25
N ASP A 136 -21.88 1.01 -14.84
CA ASP A 136 -22.49 -0.16 -15.51
C ASP A 136 -23.85 -0.51 -14.88
N LEU A 137 -24.23 0.14 -13.76
CA LEU A 137 -25.48 -0.14 -13.06
C LEU A 137 -26.69 0.51 -13.76
N GLN A 138 -27.84 -0.17 -13.70
CA GLN A 138 -29.12 0.35 -14.20
C GLN A 138 -29.48 1.71 -13.59
N ALA A 139 -29.15 1.94 -12.32
CA ALA A 139 -29.37 3.21 -11.64
C ALA A 139 -28.62 4.39 -12.30
N PHE A 140 -27.59 4.11 -13.08
CA PHE A 140 -26.73 5.09 -13.76
C PHE A 140 -26.67 4.89 -15.27
N GLY A 141 -27.75 4.34 -15.86
CA GLY A 141 -27.87 4.16 -17.32
C GLY A 141 -27.19 2.93 -17.90
N GLY A 142 -26.65 2.04 -17.08
CA GLY A 142 -26.07 0.76 -17.49
C GLY A 142 -27.08 -0.39 -17.45
N VAL A 143 -26.57 -1.63 -17.40
CA VAL A 143 -27.39 -2.85 -17.46
C VAL A 143 -27.31 -3.73 -16.19
N ALA A 144 -26.27 -3.53 -15.36
CA ALA A 144 -26.03 -4.34 -14.16
C ALA A 144 -26.95 -3.96 -12.99
N SER A 145 -27.28 -4.91 -12.16
CA SER A 145 -27.92 -4.67 -10.86
C SER A 145 -26.87 -4.45 -9.78
N TYR A 146 -27.17 -3.64 -8.77
CA TYR A 146 -26.24 -3.49 -7.65
C TYR A 146 -26.10 -4.79 -6.87
N VAL A 147 -24.88 -5.29 -6.76
CA VAL A 147 -24.48 -6.42 -5.92
C VAL A 147 -23.25 -6.01 -5.13
N SER A 148 -23.28 -6.21 -3.81
CA SER A 148 -22.12 -5.91 -2.95
C SER A 148 -20.92 -6.78 -3.37
N HIS A 149 -19.73 -6.19 -3.36
CA HIS A 149 -18.48 -6.91 -3.63
C HIS A 149 -18.19 -8.03 -2.62
N TRP A 150 -18.90 -8.08 -1.48
CA TRP A 150 -18.87 -9.19 -0.53
C TRP A 150 -19.74 -10.38 -0.94
N SER A 151 -20.59 -10.23 -1.93
CA SER A 151 -21.44 -11.33 -2.44
C SER A 151 -20.66 -12.19 -3.43
N TRP A 152 -19.63 -12.87 -2.95
CA TRP A 152 -18.75 -13.71 -3.77
C TRP A 152 -19.53 -14.74 -4.58
N GLY A 153 -19.14 -14.92 -5.84
CA GLY A 153 -19.78 -15.85 -6.76
C GLY A 153 -21.13 -15.40 -7.33
N LYS A 154 -21.66 -14.23 -6.92
CA LYS A 154 -22.88 -13.67 -7.43
C LYS A 154 -22.59 -12.65 -8.54
N ALA A 155 -22.95 -12.98 -9.78
CA ALA A 155 -22.89 -12.04 -10.90
C ALA A 155 -24.04 -11.03 -10.82
N ASP A 156 -23.78 -9.80 -11.26
CA ASP A 156 -24.74 -8.69 -11.26
C ASP A 156 -25.36 -8.40 -12.64
N GLY A 157 -25.00 -9.17 -13.65
CA GLY A 157 -25.48 -9.03 -15.02
C GLY A 157 -24.66 -8.06 -15.88
N GLY A 158 -23.58 -7.49 -15.36
CA GLY A 158 -22.66 -6.62 -16.10
C GLY A 158 -21.31 -7.26 -16.37
N GLY A 159 -20.30 -6.43 -16.61
CA GLY A 159 -18.95 -6.87 -17.01
C GLY A 159 -18.09 -7.42 -15.86
N GLY A 160 -18.49 -7.21 -14.61
CA GLY A 160 -17.71 -7.62 -13.43
C GLY A 160 -16.36 -6.91 -13.33
N SER A 161 -15.44 -7.52 -12.59
CA SER A 161 -14.04 -7.08 -12.45
C SER A 161 -13.87 -5.63 -11.97
N CYS A 162 -14.78 -5.11 -11.12
CA CYS A 162 -14.69 -3.75 -10.61
C CYS A 162 -13.98 -3.65 -9.25
N PHE A 163 -14.09 -4.66 -8.40
CA PHE A 163 -13.46 -4.67 -7.07
C PHE A 163 -12.13 -5.43 -7.08
N PRO A 164 -11.09 -4.89 -6.44
CA PRO A 164 -10.93 -3.54 -5.87
C PRO A 164 -10.51 -2.52 -6.95
N GLY A 165 -10.27 -1.25 -6.53
CA GLY A 165 -9.93 -0.15 -7.41
C GLY A 165 -8.54 -0.26 -8.02
N GLY A 166 -8.43 -0.77 -9.26
CA GLY A 166 -7.15 -1.03 -9.91
C GLY A 166 -6.26 0.21 -10.10
N HIS A 167 -6.83 1.38 -10.35
CA HIS A 167 -6.06 2.61 -10.58
C HIS A 167 -5.41 3.17 -9.31
N ALA A 168 -6.08 3.05 -8.18
CA ALA A 168 -5.53 3.45 -6.90
C ALA A 168 -4.29 2.60 -6.53
N SER A 169 -4.21 1.34 -7.00
CA SER A 169 -3.02 0.50 -6.79
C SER A 169 -1.77 1.01 -7.49
N SER A 170 -1.91 1.87 -8.54
CA SER A 170 -0.79 2.55 -9.18
C SER A 170 -0.01 3.47 -8.24
N ALA A 171 -0.59 3.85 -7.11
CA ALA A 171 0.11 4.54 -6.02
C ALA A 171 0.26 3.64 -4.79
N PHE A 172 -0.82 3.03 -4.28
CA PHE A 172 -0.78 2.31 -3.00
C PHE A 172 0.18 1.11 -3.00
N ALA A 173 0.48 0.48 -4.15
CA ALA A 173 1.48 -0.58 -4.20
C ALA A 173 2.87 -0.09 -3.77
N PHE A 174 3.16 1.20 -3.93
CA PHE A 174 4.42 1.81 -3.53
C PHE A 174 4.53 2.06 -2.01
N ILE A 175 3.54 1.73 -1.18
CA ILE A 175 3.67 1.71 0.28
C ILE A 175 4.87 0.86 0.69
N ALA A 176 5.14 -0.25 -0.01
CA ALA A 176 6.32 -1.07 0.21
C ALA A 176 7.65 -0.30 0.12
N LEU A 177 7.70 0.78 -0.66
CA LEU A 177 8.87 1.63 -0.82
C LEU A 177 9.27 2.29 0.51
N SER A 178 8.30 2.72 1.32
CA SER A 178 8.57 3.47 2.55
C SER A 178 9.02 2.61 3.73
N LEU A 179 8.73 1.30 3.73
CA LEU A 179 8.88 0.42 4.89
C LEU A 179 10.32 0.32 5.42
N PRO A 180 11.39 0.19 4.61
CA PRO A 180 12.75 0.13 5.15
C PRO A 180 13.16 1.37 5.93
N TRP A 181 12.66 2.55 5.54
CA TRP A 181 12.88 3.80 6.27
C TRP A 181 11.94 3.93 7.47
N LEU A 182 10.66 3.62 7.31
CA LEU A 182 9.67 3.70 8.38
C LEU A 182 10.02 2.81 9.57
N THR A 183 10.66 1.66 9.32
CA THR A 183 11.08 0.68 10.34
C THR A 183 12.54 0.84 10.77
N SER A 184 13.23 1.88 10.34
CA SER A 184 14.61 2.20 10.75
C SER A 184 14.68 2.54 12.24
N LYS A 185 15.85 2.35 12.87
CA LYS A 185 16.13 2.84 14.22
C LYS A 185 16.46 4.33 14.27
N ASP A 186 16.80 4.92 13.13
CA ASP A 186 17.13 6.33 12.97
C ASP A 186 15.85 7.15 12.80
N THR A 187 15.66 8.15 13.66
CA THR A 187 14.46 9.01 13.69
C THR A 187 14.27 9.81 12.41
N ASP A 188 15.36 10.28 11.78
CA ASP A 188 15.27 11.07 10.55
C ASP A 188 14.87 10.18 9.36
N GLN A 189 15.37 8.95 9.34
CA GLN A 189 14.91 7.95 8.38
C GLN A 189 13.43 7.59 8.60
N GLN A 190 12.99 7.45 9.85
CA GLN A 190 11.56 7.21 10.15
C GLN A 190 10.68 8.36 9.65
N ARG A 191 11.08 9.62 9.87
CA ARG A 191 10.36 10.80 9.36
C ARG A 191 10.28 10.78 7.84
N LEU A 192 11.36 10.41 7.17
CA LEU A 192 11.35 10.23 5.72
C LEU A 192 10.38 9.14 5.29
N GLY A 193 10.40 7.98 5.94
CA GLY A 193 9.45 6.88 5.67
C GLY A 193 8.00 7.32 5.86
N GLN A 194 7.69 8.11 6.90
CA GLN A 194 6.37 8.69 7.12
C GLN A 194 5.95 9.66 6.02
N ALA A 195 6.85 10.58 5.63
CA ALA A 195 6.58 11.52 4.55
C ALA A 195 6.32 10.79 3.23
N MET A 196 7.13 9.77 2.90
CA MET A 196 6.92 8.92 1.73
C MET A 196 5.56 8.23 1.77
N THR A 197 5.19 7.61 2.91
CA THR A 197 3.88 6.98 3.09
C THR A 197 2.76 8.00 2.91
N GLY A 198 2.87 9.18 3.50
CA GLY A 198 1.88 10.25 3.37
C GLY A 198 1.68 10.69 1.93
N VAL A 199 2.76 10.90 1.17
CA VAL A 199 2.70 11.27 -0.26
C VAL A 199 2.06 10.15 -1.08
N ILE A 200 2.44 8.89 -0.86
CA ILE A 200 1.88 7.73 -1.56
C ILE A 200 0.38 7.61 -1.29
N VAL A 201 -0.03 7.75 -0.03
CA VAL A 201 -1.45 7.71 0.38
C VAL A 201 -2.22 8.85 -0.29
N LEU A 202 -1.69 10.06 -0.26
CA LEU A 202 -2.33 11.22 -0.90
C LEU A 202 -2.54 11.00 -2.40
N ILE A 203 -1.51 10.55 -3.11
CA ILE A 203 -1.60 10.25 -4.55
C ILE A 203 -2.65 9.16 -4.79
N GLY A 204 -2.64 8.08 -4.00
CA GLY A 204 -3.60 6.99 -4.11
C GLY A 204 -5.05 7.43 -3.89
N LEU A 205 -5.29 8.31 -2.90
CA LEU A 205 -6.60 8.90 -2.66
C LEU A 205 -7.05 9.79 -3.81
N VAL A 206 -6.16 10.64 -4.36
CA VAL A 206 -6.46 11.50 -5.50
C VAL A 206 -6.80 10.66 -6.74
N LEU A 207 -6.03 9.60 -7.03
CA LEU A 207 -6.32 8.69 -8.13
C LEU A 207 -7.63 7.92 -7.91
N GLY A 208 -7.90 7.47 -6.69
CA GLY A 208 -9.14 6.82 -6.32
C GLY A 208 -10.35 7.74 -6.48
N LEU A 209 -10.27 8.96 -5.96
CA LEU A 209 -11.32 9.98 -6.09
C LEU A 209 -11.60 10.30 -7.57
N ALA A 210 -10.57 10.45 -8.39
CA ALA A 210 -10.73 10.66 -9.83
C ALA A 210 -11.56 9.55 -10.49
N GLN A 211 -11.37 8.28 -10.09
CA GLN A 211 -12.16 7.17 -10.62
C GLN A 211 -13.58 7.13 -10.01
N THR A 212 -13.75 7.54 -8.77
CA THR A 212 -15.09 7.66 -8.15
C THR A 212 -15.92 8.73 -8.84
N LEU A 213 -15.36 9.91 -9.11
CA LEU A 213 -16.03 10.99 -9.87
C LEU A 213 -16.48 10.55 -11.26
N ARG A 214 -15.73 9.66 -11.90
CA ARG A 214 -16.07 9.09 -13.21
C ARG A 214 -17.15 8.01 -13.16
N GLY A 215 -17.53 7.52 -11.97
CA GLY A 215 -18.37 6.33 -11.82
C GLY A 215 -17.65 5.01 -12.07
N ALA A 216 -16.32 5.02 -12.17
CA ALA A 216 -15.51 3.84 -12.46
C ALA A 216 -15.25 2.96 -11.23
N HIS A 217 -15.31 3.52 -10.01
CA HIS A 217 -15.14 2.77 -8.77
C HIS A 217 -15.93 3.39 -7.63
N TYR A 218 -16.39 2.56 -6.69
CA TYR A 218 -16.96 3.01 -5.43
C TYR A 218 -15.88 3.57 -4.49
N PRO A 219 -16.23 4.44 -3.53
CA PRO A 219 -15.30 4.92 -2.52
C PRO A 219 -14.62 3.80 -1.74
N SER A 220 -15.37 2.77 -1.33
CA SER A 220 -14.85 1.60 -0.61
C SER A 220 -13.78 0.85 -1.40
N HIS A 221 -13.89 0.78 -2.74
CA HIS A 221 -12.90 0.10 -3.57
C HIS A 221 -11.51 0.74 -3.46
N THR A 222 -11.46 2.07 -3.29
CA THR A 222 -10.19 2.79 -3.06
C THR A 222 -9.61 2.46 -1.69
N ALA A 223 -10.45 2.44 -0.64
CA ALA A 223 -10.04 2.11 0.71
C ALA A 223 -9.53 0.64 0.81
N TRP A 224 -10.26 -0.30 0.21
CA TRP A 224 -9.83 -1.70 0.14
C TRP A 224 -8.53 -1.87 -0.62
N THR A 225 -8.33 -1.14 -1.71
CA THR A 225 -7.05 -1.18 -2.46
C THR A 225 -5.89 -0.72 -1.57
N ALA A 226 -6.06 0.36 -0.79
CA ALA A 226 -5.06 0.82 0.15
C ALA A 226 -4.75 -0.25 1.22
N LEU A 227 -5.79 -0.88 1.79
CA LEU A 227 -5.66 -1.94 2.80
C LEU A 227 -4.95 -3.18 2.24
N PHE A 228 -5.32 -3.67 1.05
CA PHE A 228 -4.66 -4.82 0.44
C PHE A 228 -3.19 -4.54 0.12
N CYS A 229 -2.88 -3.36 -0.41
CA CYS A 229 -1.50 -2.97 -0.68
C CYS A 229 -0.69 -2.83 0.62
N ALA A 230 -1.23 -2.18 1.65
CA ALA A 230 -0.56 -2.04 2.94
C ALA A 230 -0.35 -3.41 3.61
N ALA A 231 -1.39 -4.26 3.69
CA ALA A 231 -1.28 -5.59 4.29
C ALA A 231 -0.23 -6.45 3.57
N THR A 232 -0.22 -6.43 2.23
CA THR A 232 0.76 -7.16 1.42
C THR A 232 2.17 -6.64 1.65
N ALA A 233 2.36 -5.31 1.66
CA ALA A 233 3.66 -4.69 1.91
C ALA A 233 4.20 -5.04 3.31
N TRP A 234 3.38 -4.94 4.35
CA TRP A 234 3.76 -5.30 5.72
C TRP A 234 4.03 -6.80 5.89
N ALA A 235 3.23 -7.68 5.28
CA ALA A 235 3.48 -9.12 5.29
C ALA A 235 4.82 -9.45 4.61
N ASN A 236 5.09 -8.88 3.44
CA ASN A 236 6.36 -9.03 2.75
C ASN A 236 7.54 -8.51 3.59
N HIS A 237 7.40 -7.33 4.23
CA HIS A 237 8.40 -6.79 5.15
C HIS A 237 8.69 -7.76 6.30
N GLY A 238 7.66 -8.33 6.93
CA GLY A 238 7.80 -9.31 8.00
C GLY A 238 8.57 -10.55 7.57
N VAL A 239 8.31 -11.08 6.37
CA VAL A 239 9.05 -12.22 5.79
C VAL A 239 10.53 -11.86 5.61
N PHE A 240 10.83 -10.70 5.03
CA PHE A 240 12.22 -10.27 4.82
C PHE A 240 12.94 -9.96 6.15
N ALA A 241 12.27 -9.37 7.14
CA ALA A 241 12.81 -9.11 8.47
C ALA A 241 13.19 -10.43 9.17
N TRP A 242 12.26 -11.41 9.18
CA TRP A 242 12.53 -12.74 9.73
C TRP A 242 13.70 -13.45 9.03
N TRP A 243 13.78 -13.35 7.72
CA TRP A 243 14.87 -13.94 6.94
C TRP A 243 16.23 -13.29 7.21
N ARG A 244 16.28 -11.96 7.44
CA ARG A 244 17.49 -11.25 7.85
C ARG A 244 17.98 -11.72 9.21
N ILE A 245 17.11 -11.85 10.21
CA ILE A 245 17.44 -12.33 11.56
C ILE A 245 18.05 -13.73 11.52
N LYS A 246 17.48 -14.65 10.71
CA LYS A 246 18.03 -16.02 10.60
C LYS A 246 19.40 -16.11 9.96
N ARG A 247 19.83 -15.10 9.20
CA ARG A 247 21.13 -15.07 8.52
C ARG A 247 22.22 -14.35 9.32
N GLU A 248 21.87 -13.64 10.39
CA GLU A 248 22.87 -13.10 11.31
C GLU A 248 23.51 -14.27 12.07
N PRO A 249 24.86 -14.42 12.05
CA PRO A 249 25.53 -15.44 12.85
C PRO A 249 25.19 -15.24 14.32
N SER A 250 24.80 -16.30 15.01
CA SER A 250 24.59 -16.25 16.46
C SER A 250 25.87 -15.68 17.12
N PRO A 251 25.80 -14.63 17.93
CA PRO A 251 26.95 -14.17 18.69
C PRO A 251 27.36 -15.26 19.67
N GLY A 252 28.39 -16.05 19.33
CA GLY A 252 29.03 -17.02 20.22
C GLY A 252 28.79 -18.50 19.89
N ARG A 253 29.31 -18.97 18.75
CA ARG A 253 29.82 -20.34 18.64
C ARG A 253 31.27 -20.31 18.24
#